data_0d63b62159e87aa4ada6dd4a9b1c3907
#
_entry.id   0d63b62159e87aa4ada6dd4a9b1c3907
#
_cell.length_a   1.000
_cell.length_b   1.000
_cell.length_c   1.000
_cell.angle_alpha   90.00
_cell.angle_beta   90.00
_cell.angle_gamma   90.00
#
_symmetry.space_group_name_H-M   'P 1'
#
loop_
_entity.id
_entity.type
_entity.pdbx_description
1 polymer ?
#
loop_
_entity_poly.entity_id
_entity_poly.type
_entity_poly.pdbx_seq_one_letter_code
_entity_poly.pdbx_strand_id
1 'polypeptide(L)'
;MKRRDFIKKTALTAATAIAAPYILPTGRLFAATGARVVNHVVYVLFAGGIRNQESVEQQYLFNQGILTGGNLMENLLSGAAPTQNLVYSKWPKILANPLSMQGSLFREVRYKTGPTGHYNGHTVAITGNYTETGLNLNINPDYPTLFEYYRRHSDPERSAINAWWISEGLGPYPSLNYSLHPSYGPAYGANYLRPLTVFAGAGLEQFGNAVAYQPDDVSRINQLKSLLDKNFPLSAENLPGLQNRPEDREAIKNFYLDTIAKVQAGTIEVPTPGNDYSLLSGDGIALTGAWEVLDRFAPELLVVNTTNLDVCHSDFSSYVNLLHWADYGVGWLWNKIQQHPVLKDDTIMICIPEHGRNMESNNLVDGNGLRAYDHTGDDNSRRLFAIVAGPSGKVAQGQNFGTPNNPVGESIDIVPTIAHILGFYEDIPSYLLPGRVLDEAFV
;
A
#
# COMPACT_ATOMS: atom_id res chain seq x y z
N MET A 1 -27.33 -45.66 -32.64
CA MET A 1 -26.40 -44.53 -32.60
C MET A 1 -25.06 -45.00 -33.19
N LYS A 2 -24.53 -44.34 -34.22
CA LYS A 2 -23.28 -44.79 -34.85
C LYS A 2 -22.10 -44.47 -33.92
N ARG A 3 -21.12 -45.37 -33.82
CA ARG A 3 -19.94 -45.26 -32.96
C ARG A 3 -19.23 -43.89 -33.08
N ARG A 4 -19.26 -43.29 -34.29
CA ARG A 4 -18.68 -41.96 -34.56
C ARG A 4 -19.45 -40.81 -33.87
N ASP A 5 -20.78 -40.93 -33.74
CA ASP A 5 -21.63 -39.92 -33.11
C ASP A 5 -21.53 -40.00 -31.57
N PHE A 6 -21.31 -41.22 -31.05
CA PHE A 6 -21.01 -41.41 -29.61
C PHE A 6 -19.66 -40.77 -29.24
N ILE A 7 -18.58 -41.04 -30.02
CA ILE A 7 -17.28 -40.49 -29.78
C ILE A 7 -17.28 -38.94 -29.83
N LYS A 8 -17.99 -38.36 -30.84
CA LYS A 8 -18.12 -36.90 -30.92
C LYS A 8 -18.87 -36.29 -29.76
N LYS A 9 -19.97 -36.91 -29.31
CA LYS A 9 -20.71 -36.41 -28.14
C LYS A 9 -19.95 -36.58 -26.86
N THR A 10 -19.24 -37.69 -26.63
CA THR A 10 -18.43 -37.93 -25.46
C THR A 10 -17.21 -37.02 -25.43
N ALA A 11 -16.55 -36.78 -26.56
CA ALA A 11 -15.44 -35.83 -26.65
C ALA A 11 -15.89 -34.38 -26.44
N LEU A 12 -17.05 -33.98 -26.91
CA LEU A 12 -17.61 -32.66 -26.68
C LEU A 12 -18.00 -32.46 -25.20
N THR A 13 -18.61 -33.50 -24.60
CA THR A 13 -18.99 -33.47 -23.17
C THR A 13 -17.75 -33.46 -22.24
N ALA A 14 -16.71 -34.24 -22.60
CA ALA A 14 -15.46 -34.25 -21.89
C ALA A 14 -14.71 -32.90 -22.03
N ALA A 15 -14.69 -32.32 -23.23
CA ALA A 15 -14.08 -31.01 -23.46
C ALA A 15 -14.81 -29.90 -22.69
N THR A 16 -16.16 -29.95 -22.65
CA THR A 16 -16.96 -28.99 -21.87
C THR A 16 -16.81 -29.20 -20.37
N ALA A 17 -16.68 -30.46 -19.92
CA ALA A 17 -16.47 -30.72 -18.46
C ALA A 17 -15.07 -30.32 -17.99
N ILE A 18 -14.04 -30.39 -18.86
CA ILE A 18 -12.68 -29.92 -18.53
C ILE A 18 -12.55 -28.43 -18.69
N ALA A 19 -13.27 -27.81 -19.63
CA ALA A 19 -13.22 -26.37 -19.87
C ALA A 19 -14.21 -25.55 -19.02
N ALA A 20 -15.28 -26.18 -18.49
CA ALA A 20 -16.33 -25.49 -17.74
C ALA A 20 -15.83 -24.72 -16.50
N PRO A 21 -14.82 -25.21 -15.74
CA PRO A 21 -14.27 -24.43 -14.63
C PRO A 21 -13.38 -23.25 -15.10
N TYR A 22 -13.01 -23.19 -16.38
CA TYR A 22 -12.11 -22.20 -16.92
C TYR A 22 -12.72 -21.19 -17.90
N ILE A 23 -13.99 -21.37 -18.24
CA ILE A 23 -14.71 -20.45 -19.13
C ILE A 23 -15.80 -19.76 -18.31
N LEU A 24 -15.49 -18.55 -17.87
CA LEU A 24 -16.51 -17.67 -17.31
C LEU A 24 -17.51 -17.24 -18.40
N PRO A 25 -18.73 -16.83 -18.04
CA PRO A 25 -19.71 -16.26 -18.96
C PRO A 25 -19.18 -15.10 -19.80
N THR A 26 -18.11 -14.44 -19.31
CA THR A 26 -17.39 -13.35 -19.98
C THR A 26 -16.35 -13.79 -21.00
N GLY A 27 -16.13 -15.10 -21.18
CA GLY A 27 -15.13 -15.66 -22.11
C GLY A 27 -13.68 -15.61 -21.61
N ARG A 28 -13.44 -15.26 -20.35
CA ARG A 28 -12.11 -15.31 -19.72
C ARG A 28 -11.80 -16.72 -19.19
N LEU A 29 -10.55 -17.13 -19.39
CA LEU A 29 -10.07 -18.48 -19.05
C LEU A 29 -9.69 -18.68 -17.58
N PHE A 30 -9.66 -17.62 -16.77
CA PHE A 30 -9.13 -17.65 -15.42
C PHE A 30 -10.09 -16.95 -14.45
N ALA A 31 -10.59 -17.69 -13.47
CA ALA A 31 -11.26 -17.17 -12.29
C ALA A 31 -10.44 -17.62 -11.08
N ALA A 32 -10.42 -16.82 -10.03
CA ALA A 32 -9.87 -17.24 -8.76
C ALA A 32 -10.54 -18.54 -8.32
N THR A 33 -9.73 -19.54 -7.95
CA THR A 33 -10.22 -20.86 -7.53
C THR A 33 -10.39 -20.95 -6.02
N GLY A 34 -9.75 -20.03 -5.27
CA GLY A 34 -9.83 -19.94 -3.82
C GLY A 34 -11.04 -19.15 -3.32
N ALA A 35 -11.49 -19.48 -2.11
CA ALA A 35 -12.48 -18.68 -1.40
C ALA A 35 -11.84 -17.38 -0.88
N ARG A 36 -12.50 -16.25 -1.07
CA ARG A 36 -12.07 -14.96 -0.52
C ARG A 36 -12.31 -14.91 0.99
N VAL A 37 -11.36 -14.35 1.73
CA VAL A 37 -11.54 -14.00 3.14
C VAL A 37 -12.44 -12.77 3.25
N VAL A 38 -12.11 -11.73 2.47
CA VAL A 38 -12.87 -10.49 2.28
C VAL A 38 -12.77 -10.04 0.81
N ASN A 39 -13.57 -9.03 0.42
CA ASN A 39 -13.54 -8.51 -0.95
C ASN A 39 -12.61 -7.31 -1.13
N HIS A 40 -12.15 -6.66 -0.06
CA HIS A 40 -11.33 -5.46 -0.14
C HIS A 40 -10.06 -5.60 0.69
N VAL A 41 -8.92 -5.26 0.09
CA VAL A 41 -7.62 -5.14 0.77
C VAL A 41 -7.09 -3.73 0.60
N VAL A 42 -6.75 -3.10 1.71
CA VAL A 42 -6.02 -1.84 1.77
C VAL A 42 -4.61 -2.14 2.30
N TYR A 43 -3.62 -2.00 1.45
CA TYR A 43 -2.22 -2.26 1.78
C TYR A 43 -1.48 -0.94 1.97
N VAL A 44 -1.11 -0.62 3.21
CA VAL A 44 -0.35 0.58 3.58
C VAL A 44 1.13 0.22 3.67
N LEU A 45 1.93 0.81 2.78
CA LEU A 45 3.38 0.65 2.75
C LEU A 45 4.04 1.93 3.25
N PHE A 46 4.75 1.86 4.38
CA PHE A 46 5.47 3.00 4.93
C PHE A 46 6.83 3.15 4.23
N ALA A 47 6.90 4.08 3.27
CA ALA A 47 8.14 4.41 2.59
C ALA A 47 9.04 5.31 3.46
N GLY A 48 10.34 5.11 3.31
CA GLY A 48 11.35 5.70 4.17
C GLY A 48 11.72 4.80 5.34
N GLY A 49 10.95 3.73 5.59
CA GLY A 49 11.24 2.74 6.61
C GLY A 49 10.94 3.18 8.04
N ILE A 50 10.62 2.22 8.90
CA ILE A 50 10.34 2.45 10.33
C ILE A 50 11.27 1.58 11.16
N ARG A 51 11.95 2.17 12.13
CA ARG A 51 12.78 1.45 13.10
C ARG A 51 11.91 0.80 14.18
N ASN A 52 12.19 -0.46 14.53
CA ASN A 52 11.44 -1.18 15.56
C ASN A 52 11.50 -0.48 16.94
N GLN A 53 12.57 0.26 17.20
CA GLN A 53 12.76 1.02 18.46
C GLN A 53 11.68 2.07 18.66
N GLU A 54 11.30 2.84 17.63
CA GLU A 54 10.27 3.87 17.72
C GLU A 54 8.86 3.32 17.50
N SER A 55 8.71 2.07 17.03
CA SER A 55 7.41 1.42 16.79
C SER A 55 7.11 0.33 17.81
N VAL A 56 7.30 -0.94 17.46
CA VAL A 56 6.89 -2.09 18.27
C VAL A 56 7.67 -2.27 19.59
N GLU A 57 8.89 -1.75 19.70
CA GLU A 57 9.69 -1.78 20.94
C GLU A 57 9.34 -0.62 21.88
N GLN A 58 8.76 0.46 21.36
CA GLN A 58 8.32 1.65 22.11
C GLN A 58 9.45 2.28 22.96
N GLN A 59 10.65 2.27 22.39
CA GLN A 59 11.88 2.80 23.00
C GLN A 59 12.16 4.23 22.52
N TYR A 60 11.20 5.09 22.52
CA TYR A 60 11.11 6.42 21.92
C TYR A 60 12.47 7.16 21.77
N LEU A 61 13.17 7.46 22.86
CA LEU A 61 14.46 8.16 22.85
C LEU A 61 15.61 7.37 23.48
N PHE A 62 15.43 6.08 23.79
CA PHE A 62 16.48 5.31 24.48
C PHE A 62 17.80 5.32 23.72
N ASN A 63 17.76 5.15 22.40
CA ASN A 63 18.96 5.13 21.57
C ASN A 63 19.60 6.53 21.37
N GLN A 64 18.96 7.57 21.87
CA GLN A 64 19.48 8.95 21.91
C GLN A 64 20.13 9.29 23.26
N GLY A 65 20.31 8.30 24.15
CA GLY A 65 20.85 8.51 25.51
C GLY A 65 19.85 9.14 26.47
N ILE A 66 18.59 9.25 26.12
CA ILE A 66 17.50 9.80 26.90
C ILE A 66 16.58 8.64 27.30
N LEU A 67 16.49 8.38 28.64
CA LEU A 67 15.67 7.26 29.14
C LEU A 67 14.16 7.59 29.09
N THR A 68 13.61 7.79 27.93
CA THR A 68 12.20 8.09 27.72
C THR A 68 11.62 7.08 26.74
N GLY A 69 10.74 6.21 27.23
CA GLY A 69 9.97 5.28 26.43
C GLY A 69 8.61 5.85 26.02
N GLY A 70 7.88 5.07 25.25
CA GLY A 70 6.50 5.35 24.89
C GLY A 70 6.16 5.01 23.45
N ASN A 71 4.88 4.92 23.21
CA ASN A 71 4.29 4.58 21.93
C ASN A 71 4.01 5.84 21.09
N LEU A 72 4.68 5.97 19.96
CA LEU A 72 4.44 7.05 18.99
C LEU A 72 3.24 6.77 18.08
N MET A 73 2.81 5.51 18.01
CA MET A 73 1.85 5.00 17.04
C MET A 73 0.60 4.49 17.77
N GLU A 74 -0.10 5.37 18.51
CA GLU A 74 -1.24 5.00 19.38
C GLU A 74 -2.48 4.54 18.62
N ASN A 75 -2.60 4.83 17.33
CA ASN A 75 -3.68 4.33 16.47
C ASN A 75 -3.37 2.93 15.91
N LEU A 76 -2.12 2.64 15.64
CA LEU A 76 -1.69 1.35 15.11
C LEU A 76 -1.32 0.35 16.20
N LEU A 77 -0.64 0.80 17.24
CA LEU A 77 -0.04 -0.05 18.27
C LEU A 77 -0.62 0.22 19.66
N SER A 78 -0.73 -0.83 20.47
CA SER A 78 -1.09 -0.72 21.89
C SER A 78 0.11 -0.20 22.69
N GLY A 79 -0.14 0.65 23.66
CA GLY A 79 0.86 1.21 24.57
C GLY A 79 0.55 2.67 24.89
N ALA A 80 1.15 3.17 25.97
CA ALA A 80 1.00 4.57 26.40
C ALA A 80 1.95 5.48 25.61
N ALA A 81 1.47 6.64 25.19
CA ALA A 81 2.31 7.65 24.55
C ALA A 81 3.41 8.16 25.49
N PRO A 82 4.51 8.66 24.92
CA PRO A 82 5.50 9.39 25.69
C PRO A 82 4.86 10.59 26.42
N THR A 83 5.31 10.85 27.66
CA THR A 83 4.83 11.96 28.49
C THR A 83 5.88 13.02 28.75
N GLN A 84 7.14 12.74 28.39
CA GLN A 84 8.30 13.59 28.64
C GLN A 84 9.16 13.70 27.37
N ASN A 85 9.97 14.77 27.31
CA ASN A 85 10.92 15.01 26.23
C ASN A 85 10.26 14.92 24.83
N LEU A 86 9.07 15.50 24.67
CA LEU A 86 8.36 15.46 23.40
C LEU A 86 9.07 16.34 22.38
N VAL A 87 9.63 15.71 21.35
CA VAL A 87 10.27 16.41 20.21
C VAL A 87 9.34 16.43 18.99
N TYR A 88 8.07 16.14 19.18
CA TYR A 88 7.05 16.13 18.16
C TYR A 88 5.75 16.78 18.65
N SER A 89 4.91 17.22 17.71
CA SER A 89 3.57 17.75 17.99
C SER A 89 2.60 16.59 18.16
N LYS A 90 2.14 16.37 19.39
CA LYS A 90 1.22 15.28 19.69
C LYS A 90 -0.18 15.58 19.17
N TRP A 91 -0.68 14.69 18.32
CA TRP A 91 -2.06 14.69 17.85
C TRP A 91 -2.95 13.75 18.69
N PRO A 92 -4.27 13.95 18.72
CA PRO A 92 -5.17 13.10 19.48
C PRO A 92 -5.27 11.71 18.87
N LYS A 93 -5.46 10.68 19.69
CA LYS A 93 -5.80 9.34 19.22
C LYS A 93 -7.21 9.34 18.61
N ILE A 94 -7.38 8.70 17.44
CA ILE A 94 -8.67 8.57 16.75
C ILE A 94 -9.36 7.26 17.10
N LEU A 95 -8.61 6.15 17.05
CA LEU A 95 -9.17 4.82 17.24
C LEU A 95 -9.30 4.48 18.73
N ALA A 96 -10.48 4.07 19.15
CA ALA A 96 -10.70 3.59 20.52
C ALA A 96 -9.79 2.38 20.83
N ASN A 97 -9.74 1.42 19.91
CA ASN A 97 -8.81 0.29 19.92
C ASN A 97 -7.81 0.46 18.77
N PRO A 98 -6.49 0.36 19.01
CA PRO A 98 -5.51 0.44 17.94
C PRO A 98 -5.65 -0.74 16.97
N LEU A 99 -5.12 -0.58 15.75
CA LEU A 99 -5.20 -1.60 14.71
C LEU A 99 -4.68 -2.97 15.18
N SER A 100 -3.58 -2.99 15.93
CA SER A 100 -3.01 -4.22 16.50
C SER A 100 -3.97 -4.99 17.42
N MET A 101 -5.00 -4.35 17.95
CA MET A 101 -6.05 -4.98 18.75
C MET A 101 -7.27 -5.37 17.90
N GLN A 102 -7.39 -4.83 16.69
CA GLN A 102 -8.41 -5.15 15.70
C GLN A 102 -7.89 -6.16 14.66
N GLY A 103 -6.84 -6.88 15.00
CA GLY A 103 -6.20 -7.87 14.14
C GLY A 103 -4.96 -8.47 14.78
N SER A 104 -4.03 -8.94 13.97
CA SER A 104 -2.78 -9.59 14.35
C SER A 104 -1.60 -8.67 14.10
N LEU A 105 -0.70 -8.57 15.07
CA LEU A 105 0.57 -7.86 14.99
C LEU A 105 1.73 -8.87 14.89
N PHE A 106 2.42 -8.86 13.77
CA PHE A 106 3.71 -9.52 13.59
C PHE A 106 4.80 -8.53 14.01
N ARG A 107 5.33 -8.68 15.21
CA ARG A 107 6.28 -7.75 15.83
C ARG A 107 7.67 -7.81 15.22
N GLU A 108 7.99 -8.92 14.58
CA GLU A 108 9.29 -9.18 13.99
C GLU A 108 9.10 -9.98 12.70
N VAL A 109 9.05 -9.25 11.60
CA VAL A 109 9.09 -9.76 10.22
C VAL A 109 10.49 -9.51 9.67
N ARG A 110 11.06 -10.42 8.91
CA ARG A 110 12.43 -10.29 8.40
C ARG A 110 12.49 -9.93 6.91
N TYR A 111 13.27 -8.89 6.62
CA TYR A 111 13.80 -8.64 5.29
C TYR A 111 15.09 -9.47 5.14
N LYS A 112 15.01 -10.62 4.51
CA LYS A 112 16.04 -11.66 4.68
C LYS A 112 17.28 -11.47 3.82
N THR A 113 17.12 -11.06 2.57
CA THR A 113 18.23 -10.97 1.62
C THR A 113 18.15 -9.71 0.76
N GLY A 114 19.27 -9.32 0.15
CA GLY A 114 19.37 -8.15 -0.71
C GLY A 114 19.56 -6.83 0.03
N PRO A 115 19.78 -5.73 -0.68
CA PRO A 115 19.90 -4.40 -0.10
C PRO A 115 18.59 -3.92 0.51
N THR A 116 18.66 -3.10 1.55
CA THR A 116 17.52 -2.42 2.19
C THR A 116 17.33 -0.99 1.68
N GLY A 117 17.52 -0.78 0.38
CA GLY A 117 17.22 0.47 -0.29
C GLY A 117 15.75 0.60 -0.64
N HIS A 118 15.30 1.80 -0.97
CA HIS A 118 13.88 2.09 -1.27
C HIS A 118 13.33 1.27 -2.43
N TYR A 119 14.06 1.23 -3.55
CA TYR A 119 13.63 0.42 -4.69
C TYR A 119 13.53 -1.07 -4.34
N ASN A 120 14.49 -1.58 -3.55
CA ASN A 120 14.52 -2.97 -3.11
C ASN A 120 13.33 -3.29 -2.19
N GLY A 121 13.10 -2.46 -1.18
CA GLY A 121 11.98 -2.62 -0.24
C GLY A 121 10.62 -2.59 -0.97
N HIS A 122 10.43 -1.62 -1.87
CA HIS A 122 9.21 -1.53 -2.67
C HIS A 122 9.06 -2.72 -3.64
N THR A 123 10.15 -3.16 -4.27
CA THR A 123 10.11 -4.35 -5.15
C THR A 123 9.65 -5.57 -4.37
N VAL A 124 10.21 -5.81 -3.19
CA VAL A 124 9.79 -6.92 -2.32
C VAL A 124 8.32 -6.79 -1.93
N ALA A 125 7.90 -5.61 -1.49
CA ALA A 125 6.54 -5.35 -1.04
C ALA A 125 5.49 -5.54 -2.15
N ILE A 126 5.86 -5.31 -3.41
CA ILE A 126 4.93 -5.36 -4.55
C ILE A 126 5.04 -6.67 -5.34
N THR A 127 6.20 -7.35 -5.34
CA THR A 127 6.37 -8.60 -6.10
C THR A 127 6.36 -9.85 -5.23
N GLY A 128 6.59 -9.74 -3.93
CA GLY A 128 6.85 -10.89 -3.06
C GLY A 128 8.18 -11.60 -3.35
N ASN A 129 9.12 -10.89 -3.96
CA ASN A 129 10.43 -11.44 -4.32
C ASN A 129 11.55 -10.46 -3.96
N TYR A 130 12.64 -10.98 -3.43
CA TYR A 130 13.85 -10.20 -3.20
C TYR A 130 14.53 -9.81 -4.53
N THR A 131 15.22 -8.69 -4.52
CA THR A 131 16.04 -8.24 -5.66
C THR A 131 17.40 -7.74 -5.19
N GLU A 132 18.43 -8.12 -5.93
CA GLU A 132 19.81 -7.63 -5.75
C GLU A 132 20.08 -6.37 -6.59
N THR A 133 19.11 -5.91 -7.37
CA THR A 133 19.21 -4.70 -8.17
C THR A 133 19.50 -3.49 -7.29
N GLY A 134 20.40 -2.64 -7.72
CA GLY A 134 20.92 -1.51 -6.94
C GLY A 134 19.90 -0.49 -6.46
N LEU A 135 20.33 0.40 -5.57
CA LEU A 135 19.51 1.14 -4.62
C LEU A 135 18.49 2.14 -5.21
N ASN A 136 18.70 2.66 -6.40
CA ASN A 136 17.89 3.78 -6.94
C ASN A 136 17.54 3.58 -8.42
N LEU A 137 17.33 2.35 -8.84
CA LEU A 137 16.98 2.07 -10.23
C LEU A 137 15.45 2.09 -10.41
N ASN A 138 15.02 2.85 -11.40
CA ASN A 138 13.62 2.95 -11.78
C ASN A 138 13.38 2.05 -13.01
N ILE A 139 13.43 0.74 -12.80
CA ILE A 139 13.24 -0.28 -13.82
C ILE A 139 12.07 -1.19 -13.48
N ASN A 140 11.47 -1.79 -14.49
CA ASN A 140 10.44 -2.80 -14.27
C ASN A 140 11.05 -4.06 -13.63
N PRO A 141 10.38 -4.69 -12.65
CA PRO A 141 10.86 -5.89 -12.01
C PRO A 141 10.77 -7.10 -12.95
N ASP A 142 11.59 -8.11 -12.68
CA ASP A 142 11.56 -9.38 -13.42
C ASP A 142 10.35 -10.25 -13.02
N TYR A 143 9.95 -10.18 -11.76
CA TYR A 143 8.81 -10.91 -11.22
C TYR A 143 7.52 -10.10 -11.32
N PRO A 144 6.38 -10.77 -11.58
CA PRO A 144 5.09 -10.09 -11.65
C PRO A 144 4.76 -9.35 -10.34
N THR A 145 4.07 -8.25 -10.47
CA THR A 145 3.64 -7.44 -9.34
C THR A 145 2.32 -7.97 -8.75
N LEU A 146 2.02 -7.58 -7.52
CA LEU A 146 0.75 -7.85 -6.86
C LEU A 146 -0.44 -7.43 -7.73
N PHE A 147 -0.32 -6.30 -8.43
CA PHE A 147 -1.36 -5.80 -9.34
C PHE A 147 -1.58 -6.75 -10.52
N GLU A 148 -0.49 -7.23 -11.11
CA GLU A 148 -0.54 -8.16 -12.23
C GLU A 148 -1.12 -9.51 -11.81
N TYR A 149 -0.74 -10.01 -10.63
CA TYR A 149 -1.34 -11.23 -10.08
C TYR A 149 -2.83 -11.05 -9.87
N TYR A 150 -3.24 -9.99 -9.18
CA TYR A 150 -4.64 -9.70 -8.92
C TYR A 150 -5.44 -9.58 -10.22
N ARG A 151 -5.03 -8.72 -11.14
CA ARG A 151 -5.78 -8.45 -12.36
C ARG A 151 -5.84 -9.61 -13.33
N ARG A 152 -4.85 -10.47 -13.31
CA ARG A 152 -4.84 -11.66 -14.15
C ARG A 152 -5.71 -12.78 -13.58
N HIS A 153 -5.71 -12.96 -12.26
CA HIS A 153 -6.31 -14.12 -11.61
C HIS A 153 -7.60 -13.82 -10.86
N SER A 154 -7.81 -12.62 -10.35
CA SER A 154 -8.94 -12.29 -9.48
C SER A 154 -9.93 -11.27 -10.04
N ASP A 155 -9.54 -10.40 -10.99
CA ASP A 155 -10.42 -9.38 -11.56
C ASP A 155 -10.90 -9.77 -12.97
N PRO A 156 -11.94 -10.59 -13.10
CA PRO A 156 -12.39 -11.09 -14.41
C PRO A 156 -13.11 -10.02 -15.24
N GLU A 157 -13.74 -9.02 -14.64
CA GLU A 157 -14.67 -8.12 -15.35
C GLU A 157 -14.39 -6.63 -15.17
N ARG A 158 -13.91 -6.21 -14.00
CA ARG A 158 -13.77 -4.81 -13.60
C ARG A 158 -12.31 -4.45 -13.32
N SER A 159 -11.56 -4.43 -14.38
CA SER A 159 -10.11 -4.39 -14.24
C SER A 159 -9.55 -3.04 -13.75
N ALA A 160 -10.09 -1.91 -14.20
CA ALA A 160 -9.45 -0.63 -13.95
C ALA A 160 -9.75 -0.07 -12.56
N ILE A 161 -11.00 -0.08 -12.15
CA ILE A 161 -11.43 0.54 -10.90
C ILE A 161 -11.22 -0.33 -9.67
N ASN A 162 -10.82 -1.60 -9.85
CA ASN A 162 -10.62 -2.56 -8.76
C ASN A 162 -9.17 -2.70 -8.28
N ALA A 163 -8.20 -2.10 -8.98
CA ALA A 163 -6.80 -2.12 -8.56
C ALA A 163 -6.18 -0.72 -8.66
N TRP A 164 -5.71 -0.20 -7.52
CA TRP A 164 -5.13 1.13 -7.43
C TRP A 164 -3.81 1.13 -6.68
N TRP A 165 -2.88 1.95 -7.17
CA TRP A 165 -1.67 2.32 -6.46
C TRP A 165 -1.62 3.84 -6.26
N ILE A 166 -1.62 4.25 -4.99
CA ILE A 166 -1.60 5.64 -4.56
C ILE A 166 -0.23 5.96 -3.99
N SER A 167 0.46 6.96 -4.51
CA SER A 167 1.76 7.36 -3.99
C SER A 167 2.17 8.76 -4.39
N GLU A 168 2.91 9.47 -3.52
CA GLU A 168 3.31 10.85 -3.75
C GLU A 168 4.79 11.10 -4.03
N GLY A 169 5.66 10.31 -3.51
CA GLY A 169 7.06 10.69 -3.60
C GLY A 169 8.03 9.53 -3.57
N LEU A 170 8.72 9.40 -2.47
CA LEU A 170 9.76 8.41 -2.27
C LEU A 170 9.25 7.00 -2.56
N GLY A 171 9.90 6.30 -3.47
CA GLY A 171 9.56 4.94 -3.82
C GLY A 171 8.29 4.72 -4.66
N PRO A 172 7.60 5.71 -5.18
CA PRO A 172 6.51 5.46 -6.10
C PRO A 172 7.09 5.18 -7.46
N TYR A 173 7.78 4.12 -7.59
CA TYR A 173 8.38 3.75 -8.85
C TYR A 173 7.29 3.29 -9.80
N PRO A 174 6.83 4.11 -10.77
CA PRO A 174 5.82 3.69 -11.74
C PRO A 174 6.24 2.43 -12.48
N SER A 175 7.54 2.19 -12.57
CA SER A 175 8.12 0.95 -13.08
C SER A 175 7.71 -0.31 -12.30
N LEU A 176 7.35 -0.18 -11.01
CA LEU A 176 6.84 -1.30 -10.21
C LEU A 176 5.33 -1.55 -10.40
N ASN A 177 4.68 -0.84 -11.30
CA ASN A 177 3.27 -1.10 -11.62
C ASN A 177 3.08 -2.37 -12.44
N TYR A 178 4.09 -2.76 -13.22
CA TYR A 178 4.10 -3.99 -14.00
C TYR A 178 5.53 -4.50 -14.21
N SER A 179 5.64 -5.77 -14.54
CA SER A 179 6.90 -6.49 -14.69
C SER A 179 7.33 -6.67 -16.15
N LEU A 180 8.55 -7.18 -16.33
CA LEU A 180 9.05 -7.70 -17.61
C LEU A 180 8.65 -9.17 -17.86
N HIS A 181 7.88 -9.79 -16.98
CA HIS A 181 7.52 -11.19 -17.10
C HIS A 181 6.64 -11.46 -18.31
N PRO A 182 6.98 -12.42 -19.20
CA PRO A 182 6.33 -12.59 -20.51
C PRO A 182 4.85 -12.98 -20.45
N SER A 183 4.40 -13.54 -19.33
CA SER A 183 3.00 -13.95 -19.14
C SER A 183 2.14 -12.90 -18.45
N TYR A 184 2.73 -11.78 -18.02
CA TYR A 184 2.06 -10.68 -17.33
C TYR A 184 2.31 -9.36 -18.07
N GLY A 185 2.77 -8.33 -17.44
CA GLY A 185 3.15 -7.09 -18.11
C GLY A 185 2.10 -5.99 -18.02
N PRO A 186 2.29 -4.92 -18.77
CA PRO A 186 1.57 -3.66 -18.56
C PRO A 186 0.03 -3.76 -18.66
N ALA A 187 -0.51 -4.74 -19.36
CA ALA A 187 -1.97 -4.94 -19.45
C ALA A 187 -2.64 -5.23 -18.10
N TYR A 188 -1.87 -5.71 -17.14
CA TYR A 188 -2.34 -6.11 -15.82
C TYR A 188 -1.87 -5.20 -14.67
N GLY A 189 -1.29 -4.04 -14.95
CA GLY A 189 -0.93 -3.06 -13.93
C GLY A 189 -2.14 -2.44 -13.23
N ALA A 190 -1.94 -1.70 -12.14
CA ALA A 190 -2.98 -0.95 -11.45
C ALA A 190 -3.17 0.46 -12.03
N ASN A 191 -4.29 1.11 -11.74
CA ASN A 191 -4.39 2.55 -11.87
C ASN A 191 -3.42 3.21 -10.88
N TYR A 192 -2.60 4.09 -11.41
CA TYR A 192 -1.63 4.81 -10.61
C TYR A 192 -2.15 6.23 -10.37
N LEU A 193 -2.36 6.58 -9.09
CA LEU A 193 -2.72 7.92 -8.69
C LEU A 193 -1.58 8.56 -7.91
N ARG A 194 -1.17 9.73 -8.36
CA ARG A 194 -0.31 10.65 -7.63
C ARG A 194 -1.16 11.82 -7.16
N PRO A 195 -1.67 11.83 -5.91
CA PRO A 195 -2.67 12.79 -5.46
C PRO A 195 -2.21 14.23 -5.58
N LEU A 196 -0.95 14.54 -5.26
CA LEU A 196 -0.42 15.90 -5.41
C LEU A 196 -0.57 16.43 -6.85
N THR A 197 -0.46 15.59 -7.86
CA THR A 197 -0.66 16.02 -9.25
C THR A 197 -2.12 16.40 -9.51
N VAL A 198 -3.06 15.72 -8.87
CA VAL A 198 -4.50 16.03 -8.97
C VAL A 198 -4.85 17.25 -8.13
N PHE A 199 -4.30 17.35 -6.94
CA PHE A 199 -4.64 18.40 -5.97
C PHE A 199 -3.92 19.72 -6.26
N ALA A 200 -2.71 19.67 -6.81
CA ALA A 200 -1.81 20.82 -6.98
C ALA A 200 -2.33 21.93 -7.88
N GLY A 201 -3.13 21.65 -8.90
CA GLY A 201 -3.60 22.71 -9.81
C GLY A 201 -4.86 23.41 -9.41
N ALA A 202 -5.58 22.84 -8.46
CA ALA A 202 -6.95 23.25 -8.22
C ALA A 202 -7.18 23.84 -6.82
N GLY A 203 -6.26 23.63 -5.88
CA GLY A 203 -6.54 23.96 -4.50
C GLY A 203 -5.32 24.12 -3.61
N LEU A 204 -4.13 24.33 -4.15
CA LEU A 204 -2.94 24.55 -3.34
C LEU A 204 -3.06 25.73 -2.38
N GLU A 205 -3.83 26.75 -2.77
CA GLU A 205 -4.16 27.84 -1.87
C GLU A 205 -4.93 27.34 -0.62
N GLN A 206 -5.69 26.25 -0.77
CA GLN A 206 -6.43 25.60 0.33
C GLN A 206 -5.52 24.75 1.22
N PHE A 207 -4.48 24.13 0.66
CA PHE A 207 -3.52 23.33 1.43
C PHE A 207 -2.42 24.16 2.13
N GLY A 208 -2.48 25.51 2.02
CA GLY A 208 -1.52 26.40 2.64
C GLY A 208 -0.12 26.33 2.02
N ASN A 209 0.87 26.97 2.66
CA ASN A 209 2.25 27.07 2.17
C ASN A 209 3.08 25.77 2.29
N ALA A 210 2.49 24.67 2.65
CA ALA A 210 3.21 23.41 2.90
C ALA A 210 3.80 22.78 1.63
N VAL A 211 3.31 23.19 0.45
CA VAL A 211 3.81 22.69 -0.84
C VAL A 211 4.12 23.86 -1.76
N ALA A 212 5.40 24.20 -1.90
CA ALA A 212 5.83 25.22 -2.86
C ALA A 212 5.62 24.71 -4.29
N TYR A 213 4.82 25.43 -5.06
CA TYR A 213 4.65 25.21 -6.49
C TYR A 213 5.96 25.33 -7.23
N GLN A 214 6.32 24.31 -7.99
CA GLN A 214 7.33 24.45 -9.02
C GLN A 214 6.61 24.72 -10.36
N PRO A 215 7.19 25.53 -11.26
CA PRO A 215 6.60 25.78 -12.58
C PRO A 215 6.30 24.52 -13.39
N ASP A 216 7.06 23.44 -13.15
CA ASP A 216 6.84 22.13 -13.76
C ASP A 216 5.53 21.46 -13.31
N ASP A 217 5.04 21.77 -12.12
CA ASP A 217 3.80 21.18 -11.60
C ASP A 217 2.58 21.74 -12.34
N VAL A 218 2.59 23.02 -12.68
CA VAL A 218 1.56 23.66 -13.54
C VAL A 218 1.54 23.01 -14.92
N SER A 219 2.72 22.74 -15.48
CA SER A 219 2.85 22.06 -16.77
C SER A 219 2.25 20.66 -16.72
N ARG A 220 2.53 19.88 -15.66
CA ARG A 220 2.00 18.53 -15.46
C ARG A 220 0.48 18.51 -15.28
N ILE A 221 -0.09 19.49 -14.58
CA ILE A 221 -1.53 19.64 -14.43
C ILE A 221 -2.20 19.96 -15.76
N ASN A 222 -1.61 20.86 -16.54
CA ASN A 222 -2.12 21.19 -17.87
C ASN A 222 -2.00 19.98 -18.82
N GLN A 223 -0.95 19.17 -18.67
CA GLN A 223 -0.82 17.90 -19.37
C GLN A 223 -1.88 16.90 -18.92
N LEU A 224 -2.16 16.78 -17.61
CA LEU A 224 -3.22 15.93 -17.10
C LEU A 224 -4.60 16.38 -17.59
N LYS A 225 -4.89 17.70 -17.54
CA LYS A 225 -6.14 18.25 -18.10
C LYS A 225 -6.26 17.94 -19.59
N SER A 226 -5.20 18.15 -20.35
CA SER A 226 -5.18 17.84 -21.79
C SER A 226 -5.34 16.34 -22.05
N LEU A 227 -4.75 15.50 -21.20
CA LEU A 227 -4.88 14.06 -21.24
C LEU A 227 -6.34 13.62 -20.98
N LEU A 228 -6.94 14.16 -19.91
CA LEU A 228 -8.32 13.87 -19.53
C LEU A 228 -9.33 14.34 -20.60
N ASP A 229 -9.11 15.54 -21.16
CA ASP A 229 -10.06 16.17 -22.09
C ASP A 229 -9.96 15.64 -23.52
N LYS A 230 -8.76 15.26 -23.98
CA LYS A 230 -8.51 14.95 -25.39
C LYS A 230 -7.94 13.57 -25.66
N ASN A 231 -7.07 13.06 -24.81
CA ASN A 231 -6.24 11.89 -25.12
C ASN A 231 -6.37 10.74 -24.11
N PHE A 232 -7.15 10.90 -23.04
CA PHE A 232 -7.26 9.87 -22.00
C PHE A 232 -7.64 8.49 -22.59
N PRO A 233 -8.61 8.35 -23.48
CA PRO A 233 -8.89 7.07 -24.14
C PRO A 233 -7.74 6.55 -25.01
N LEU A 234 -7.10 7.44 -25.77
CA LEU A 234 -6.03 7.09 -26.71
C LEU A 234 -4.70 6.80 -26.02
N SER A 235 -4.37 7.54 -24.95
CA SER A 235 -3.13 7.29 -24.21
C SER A 235 -3.22 6.06 -23.31
N ALA A 236 -4.40 5.70 -22.84
CA ALA A 236 -4.62 4.43 -22.16
C ALA A 236 -4.53 3.23 -23.12
N GLU A 237 -4.75 3.44 -24.43
CA GLU A 237 -4.56 2.44 -25.47
C GLU A 237 -3.14 2.40 -26.02
N ASN A 238 -2.45 3.52 -26.06
CA ASN A 238 -1.10 3.66 -26.63
C ASN A 238 0.04 3.60 -25.61
N LEU A 239 -0.22 3.82 -24.31
CA LEU A 239 0.71 3.39 -23.30
C LEU A 239 0.67 1.85 -23.31
N PRO A 240 1.81 1.17 -23.40
CA PRO A 240 1.88 -0.25 -23.12
C PRO A 240 1.45 -0.40 -21.66
N GLY A 241 0.17 -0.47 -21.42
CA GLY A 241 -0.39 -0.31 -20.10
C GLY A 241 -1.80 -0.89 -19.99
N LEU A 242 -2.44 -0.51 -18.97
CA LEU A 242 -3.74 -0.91 -18.50
C LEU A 242 -4.77 -1.13 -19.59
N GLN A 243 -5.30 -2.32 -19.71
CA GLN A 243 -6.49 -2.58 -20.52
C GLN A 243 -7.74 -2.19 -19.72
N ASN A 244 -8.16 -0.93 -19.86
CA ASN A 244 -9.37 -0.40 -19.24
C ASN A 244 -10.53 -0.45 -20.22
N ARG A 245 -11.71 -0.80 -19.75
CA ARG A 245 -12.93 -0.70 -20.54
C ARG A 245 -13.32 0.78 -20.73
N PRO A 246 -14.05 1.14 -21.80
CA PRO A 246 -14.44 2.53 -22.03
C PRO A 246 -15.22 3.15 -20.86
N GLU A 247 -16.13 2.40 -20.24
CA GLU A 247 -16.92 2.84 -19.08
C GLU A 247 -16.03 3.09 -17.84
N ASP A 248 -15.01 2.26 -17.61
CA ASP A 248 -14.06 2.45 -16.50
C ASP A 248 -13.22 3.71 -16.72
N ARG A 249 -12.82 3.99 -17.96
CA ARG A 249 -12.08 5.22 -18.31
C ARG A 249 -12.90 6.48 -18.02
N GLU A 250 -14.17 6.46 -18.39
CA GLU A 250 -15.07 7.60 -18.13
C GLU A 250 -15.32 7.76 -16.63
N ALA A 251 -15.47 6.67 -15.88
CA ALA A 251 -15.62 6.70 -14.44
C ALA A 251 -14.38 7.30 -13.74
N ILE A 252 -13.17 6.92 -14.19
CA ILE A 252 -11.91 7.47 -13.68
C ILE A 252 -11.76 8.95 -14.03
N LYS A 253 -12.09 9.33 -15.26
CA LYS A 253 -12.07 10.73 -15.68
C LYS A 253 -12.98 11.59 -14.79
N ASN A 254 -14.22 11.15 -14.59
CA ASN A 254 -15.18 11.86 -13.74
C ASN A 254 -14.68 11.92 -12.29
N PHE A 255 -14.08 10.86 -11.76
CA PHE A 255 -13.45 10.86 -10.44
C PHE A 255 -12.39 11.95 -10.30
N TYR A 256 -11.49 12.10 -11.27
CA TYR A 256 -10.48 13.18 -11.23
C TYR A 256 -11.13 14.57 -11.25
N LEU A 257 -12.13 14.79 -12.10
CA LEU A 257 -12.81 16.07 -12.20
C LEU A 257 -13.57 16.40 -10.91
N ASP A 258 -14.26 15.43 -10.33
CA ASP A 258 -15.00 15.59 -9.07
C ASP A 258 -14.03 15.87 -7.90
N THR A 259 -12.89 15.15 -7.83
CA THR A 259 -11.86 15.36 -6.79
C THR A 259 -11.26 16.76 -6.91
N ILE A 260 -10.92 17.21 -8.12
CA ILE A 260 -10.43 18.58 -8.37
C ILE A 260 -11.47 19.60 -7.90
N ALA A 261 -12.77 19.39 -8.19
CA ALA A 261 -13.82 20.28 -7.75
C ALA A 261 -13.97 20.33 -6.22
N LYS A 262 -13.86 19.18 -5.52
CA LYS A 262 -13.83 19.12 -4.03
C LYS A 262 -12.66 19.92 -3.46
N VAL A 263 -11.47 19.81 -4.06
CA VAL A 263 -10.28 20.55 -3.62
C VAL A 263 -10.49 22.05 -3.81
N GLN A 264 -10.98 22.49 -4.97
CA GLN A 264 -11.27 23.91 -5.27
C GLN A 264 -12.33 24.49 -4.33
N ALA A 265 -13.32 23.69 -3.95
CA ALA A 265 -14.36 24.09 -3.02
C ALA A 265 -13.94 24.05 -1.55
N GLY A 266 -12.75 23.51 -1.22
CA GLY A 266 -12.30 23.28 0.16
C GLY A 266 -13.17 22.29 0.93
N THR A 267 -13.78 21.32 0.24
CA THR A 267 -14.68 20.32 0.83
C THR A 267 -14.06 18.92 0.93
N ILE A 268 -12.83 18.75 0.47
CA ILE A 268 -12.11 17.48 0.62
C ILE A 268 -11.76 17.24 2.09
N GLU A 269 -11.89 16.01 2.53
CA GLU A 269 -11.51 15.66 3.90
C GLU A 269 -10.05 15.18 3.94
N VAL A 270 -9.29 15.67 4.94
CA VAL A 270 -7.87 15.39 5.09
C VAL A 270 -7.56 14.75 6.46
N PRO A 271 -6.54 13.88 6.56
CA PRO A 271 -6.18 13.17 7.79
C PRO A 271 -5.37 14.06 8.75
N THR A 272 -5.98 15.15 9.21
CA THR A 272 -5.40 16.08 10.18
C THR A 272 -6.41 16.41 11.28
N PRO A 273 -5.99 16.77 12.49
CA PRO A 273 -6.90 17.20 13.52
C PRO A 273 -7.76 18.40 13.05
N GLY A 274 -9.08 18.26 13.16
CA GLY A 274 -10.00 19.31 12.76
C GLY A 274 -10.10 19.56 11.24
N ASN A 275 -9.60 18.67 10.42
CA ASN A 275 -9.54 18.84 8.95
C ASN A 275 -8.71 20.07 8.54
N ASP A 276 -7.62 20.34 9.26
CA ASP A 276 -6.77 21.51 9.03
C ASP A 276 -5.77 21.23 7.92
N TYR A 277 -5.96 21.86 6.76
CA TYR A 277 -5.08 21.71 5.60
C TYR A 277 -3.66 22.23 5.83
N SER A 278 -3.45 23.15 6.78
CA SER A 278 -2.12 23.68 7.08
C SER A 278 -1.19 22.66 7.76
N LEU A 279 -1.77 21.59 8.29
CA LEU A 279 -1.06 20.48 8.93
C LEU A 279 -0.83 19.27 7.99
N LEU A 280 -1.24 19.38 6.73
CA LEU A 280 -1.22 18.26 5.80
C LEU A 280 0.21 17.95 5.33
N SER A 281 0.67 16.73 5.61
CA SER A 281 1.95 16.19 5.13
C SER A 281 1.81 15.49 3.77
N GLY A 282 2.92 15.11 3.15
CA GLY A 282 2.90 14.27 1.95
C GLY A 282 2.20 12.92 2.17
N ASP A 283 2.39 12.31 3.35
CA ASP A 283 1.67 11.10 3.74
C ASP A 283 0.17 11.36 3.88
N GLY A 284 -0.20 12.50 4.45
CA GLY A 284 -1.59 12.93 4.54
C GLY A 284 -2.23 13.11 3.16
N ILE A 285 -1.50 13.68 2.21
CA ILE A 285 -1.95 13.82 0.81
C ILE A 285 -2.19 12.45 0.16
N ALA A 286 -1.27 11.50 0.36
CA ALA A 286 -1.43 10.14 -0.16
C ALA A 286 -2.66 9.44 0.45
N LEU A 287 -2.85 9.54 1.76
CA LEU A 287 -4.00 8.97 2.48
C LEU A 287 -5.34 9.65 2.10
N THR A 288 -5.33 10.96 1.83
CA THR A 288 -6.49 11.67 1.26
C THR A 288 -6.86 11.08 -0.10
N GLY A 289 -5.89 10.91 -1.00
CA GLY A 289 -6.12 10.29 -2.30
C GLY A 289 -6.60 8.85 -2.19
N ALA A 290 -6.07 8.09 -1.23
CA ALA A 290 -6.53 6.74 -0.95
C ALA A 290 -8.00 6.71 -0.52
N TRP A 291 -8.40 7.62 0.37
CA TRP A 291 -9.80 7.73 0.78
C TRP A 291 -10.74 8.11 -0.37
N GLU A 292 -10.38 9.10 -1.19
CA GLU A 292 -11.20 9.51 -2.33
C GLU A 292 -11.43 8.35 -3.32
N VAL A 293 -10.42 7.49 -3.52
CA VAL A 293 -10.54 6.27 -4.34
C VAL A 293 -11.43 5.22 -3.66
N LEU A 294 -11.26 5.00 -2.36
CA LEU A 294 -12.07 4.04 -1.58
C LEU A 294 -13.54 4.44 -1.55
N ASP A 295 -13.82 5.71 -1.27
CA ASP A 295 -15.18 6.25 -1.22
C ASP A 295 -15.89 6.18 -2.58
N ARG A 296 -15.14 6.41 -3.67
CA ARG A 296 -15.71 6.43 -5.02
C ARG A 296 -15.91 5.06 -5.65
N PHE A 297 -14.95 4.16 -5.48
CA PHE A 297 -14.88 2.92 -6.25
C PHE A 297 -14.99 1.65 -5.41
N ALA A 298 -14.73 1.73 -4.10
CA ALA A 298 -14.58 0.58 -3.23
C ALA A 298 -13.75 -0.53 -3.91
N PRO A 299 -12.48 -0.26 -4.31
CA PRO A 299 -11.68 -1.21 -5.08
C PRO A 299 -11.36 -2.44 -4.25
N GLU A 300 -11.18 -3.58 -4.92
CA GLU A 300 -10.80 -4.83 -4.26
C GLU A 300 -9.35 -4.80 -3.78
N LEU A 301 -8.46 -4.10 -4.48
CA LEU A 301 -7.05 -3.94 -4.12
C LEU A 301 -6.64 -2.47 -4.19
N LEU A 302 -6.30 -1.89 -3.06
CA LEU A 302 -5.71 -0.56 -2.98
C LEU A 302 -4.39 -0.65 -2.23
N VAL A 303 -3.31 -0.19 -2.86
CA VAL A 303 -2.00 0.00 -2.23
C VAL A 303 -1.77 1.50 -2.06
N VAL A 304 -1.50 1.93 -0.84
CA VAL A 304 -1.13 3.31 -0.54
C VAL A 304 0.28 3.35 0.03
N ASN A 305 1.12 4.17 -0.59
CA ASN A 305 2.51 4.33 -0.25
C ASN A 305 2.72 5.69 0.41
N THR A 306 3.21 5.70 1.65
CA THR A 306 3.61 6.95 2.33
C THR A 306 4.96 7.43 1.78
N THR A 307 5.51 8.56 2.27
CA THR A 307 6.69 9.16 1.63
C THR A 307 7.63 9.87 2.58
N ASN A 308 7.16 10.30 3.76
CA ASN A 308 7.88 11.32 4.54
C ASN A 308 8.93 10.75 5.50
N LEU A 309 8.92 9.46 5.82
CA LEU A 309 9.74 8.89 6.90
C LEU A 309 11.24 8.85 6.58
N ASP A 310 11.61 9.05 5.32
CA ASP A 310 13.03 9.06 4.91
C ASP A 310 13.82 10.26 5.43
N VAL A 311 13.15 11.29 5.91
CA VAL A 311 13.76 12.42 6.60
C VAL A 311 14.65 11.97 7.77
N CYS A 312 14.45 10.77 8.29
CA CYS A 312 15.27 10.15 9.36
C CYS A 312 16.77 10.10 9.04
N HIS A 313 17.16 10.14 7.79
CA HIS A 313 18.57 10.26 7.37
C HIS A 313 19.26 11.52 7.89
N SER A 314 18.52 12.60 8.13
CA SER A 314 19.07 13.92 8.47
C SER A 314 18.46 14.56 9.69
N ASP A 315 17.21 14.20 10.04
CA ASP A 315 16.44 14.85 11.10
C ASP A 315 15.56 13.84 11.83
N PHE A 316 16.01 13.43 13.01
CA PHE A 316 15.30 12.46 13.83
C PHE A 316 14.01 13.02 14.44
N SER A 317 14.02 14.28 14.85
CA SER A 317 12.81 14.92 15.42
C SER A 317 11.70 15.04 14.36
N SER A 318 12.05 15.39 13.13
CA SER A 318 11.11 15.41 12.02
C SER A 318 10.60 14.01 11.72
N TYR A 319 11.45 12.99 11.74
CA TYR A 319 11.04 11.59 11.54
C TYR A 319 10.02 11.15 12.59
N VAL A 320 10.29 11.40 13.87
CA VAL A 320 9.37 11.05 14.97
C VAL A 320 8.02 11.75 14.82
N ASN A 321 8.05 13.03 14.45
CA ASN A 321 6.84 13.83 14.22
C ASN A 321 6.01 13.27 13.05
N LEU A 322 6.65 12.97 11.96
CA LEU A 322 6.00 12.42 10.75
C LEU A 322 5.52 10.98 10.95
N LEU A 323 6.24 10.17 11.76
CA LEU A 323 5.79 8.84 12.13
C LEU A 323 4.48 8.91 12.95
N HIS A 324 4.40 9.84 13.89
CA HIS A 324 3.18 10.08 14.67
C HIS A 324 2.03 10.57 13.78
N TRP A 325 2.30 11.44 12.80
CA TRP A 325 1.30 11.91 11.85
C TRP A 325 0.85 10.82 10.87
N ALA A 326 1.76 9.95 10.42
CA ALA A 326 1.42 8.79 9.61
C ALA A 326 0.54 7.81 10.37
N ASP A 327 0.82 7.55 11.66
CA ASP A 327 -0.04 6.77 12.55
C ASP A 327 -1.47 7.35 12.63
N TYR A 328 -1.57 8.67 12.84
CA TYR A 328 -2.85 9.37 12.85
C TYR A 328 -3.58 9.20 11.51
N GLY A 329 -2.88 9.42 10.40
CA GLY A 329 -3.46 9.35 9.06
C GLY A 329 -3.97 7.95 8.71
N VAL A 330 -3.24 6.89 9.06
CA VAL A 330 -3.69 5.51 8.86
C VAL A 330 -4.86 5.19 9.79
N GLY A 331 -4.84 5.66 11.03
CA GLY A 331 -5.96 5.56 11.96
C GLY A 331 -7.21 6.26 11.43
N TRP A 332 -7.06 7.44 10.81
CA TRP A 332 -8.14 8.17 10.16
C TRP A 332 -8.71 7.38 8.97
N LEU A 333 -7.86 6.85 8.10
CA LEU A 333 -8.29 6.04 6.95
C LEU A 333 -9.06 4.81 7.40
N TRP A 334 -8.56 4.09 8.43
CA TRP A 334 -9.27 2.95 8.99
C TRP A 334 -10.62 3.34 9.58
N ASN A 335 -10.70 4.46 10.31
CA ASN A 335 -11.94 4.97 10.87
C ASN A 335 -12.97 5.30 9.78
N LYS A 336 -12.53 5.85 8.65
CA LYS A 336 -13.37 6.08 7.47
C LYS A 336 -13.89 4.78 6.87
N ILE A 337 -13.03 3.78 6.71
CA ILE A 337 -13.40 2.43 6.23
C ILE A 337 -14.47 1.82 7.14
N GLN A 338 -14.31 1.92 8.47
CA GLN A 338 -15.26 1.37 9.44
C GLN A 338 -16.63 2.07 9.44
N GLN A 339 -16.73 3.25 8.87
CA GLN A 339 -17.98 4.00 8.70
C GLN A 339 -18.61 3.82 7.31
N HIS A 340 -17.89 3.29 6.35
CA HIS A 340 -18.35 3.14 4.97
C HIS A 340 -19.27 1.91 4.81
N PRO A 341 -20.45 2.04 4.20
CA PRO A 341 -21.46 0.98 4.18
C PRO A 341 -21.03 -0.30 3.45
N VAL A 342 -20.09 -0.19 2.49
CA VAL A 342 -19.60 -1.33 1.71
C VAL A 342 -18.33 -1.92 2.33
N LEU A 343 -17.43 -1.08 2.85
CA LEU A 343 -16.07 -1.49 3.23
C LEU A 343 -15.96 -2.03 4.65
N LYS A 344 -16.80 -1.57 5.59
CA LYS A 344 -16.58 -1.72 7.03
C LYS A 344 -16.41 -3.18 7.52
N ASP A 345 -17.22 -4.11 6.99
CA ASP A 345 -17.24 -5.51 7.42
C ASP A 345 -16.56 -6.45 6.40
N ASP A 346 -15.96 -5.88 5.36
CA ASP A 346 -15.44 -6.62 4.21
C ASP A 346 -14.06 -6.12 3.74
N THR A 347 -13.31 -5.46 4.64
CA THR A 347 -11.97 -4.95 4.34
C THR A 347 -10.94 -5.49 5.33
N ILE A 348 -9.81 -5.95 4.81
CA ILE A 348 -8.58 -6.17 5.59
C ILE A 348 -7.59 -5.08 5.24
N MET A 349 -7.04 -4.43 6.28
CA MET A 349 -5.92 -3.49 6.14
C MET A 349 -4.63 -4.18 6.56
N ILE A 350 -3.60 -4.10 5.71
CA ILE A 350 -2.25 -4.56 6.01
C ILE A 350 -1.33 -3.34 6.04
N CYS A 351 -0.53 -3.23 7.11
CA CYS A 351 0.44 -2.15 7.28
C CYS A 351 1.83 -2.75 7.51
N ILE A 352 2.81 -2.32 6.71
CA ILE A 352 4.22 -2.74 6.86
C ILE A 352 5.15 -1.62 6.38
N PRO A 353 6.32 -1.40 7.01
CA PRO A 353 7.38 -0.59 6.40
C PRO A 353 8.08 -1.32 5.26
N GLU A 354 8.59 -0.59 4.28
CA GLU A 354 9.37 -1.15 3.17
C GLU A 354 10.69 -1.79 3.62
N HIS A 355 11.31 -1.20 4.64
CA HIS A 355 12.49 -1.69 5.36
C HIS A 355 12.50 -1.10 6.79
N GLY A 356 13.38 -1.61 7.64
CA GLY A 356 13.69 -0.97 8.93
C GLY A 356 14.74 0.13 8.79
N ARG A 357 15.32 0.56 9.92
CA ARG A 357 16.47 1.48 9.94
C ARG A 357 17.58 0.94 10.83
N ASN A 358 18.77 1.46 10.64
CA ASN A 358 19.96 1.03 11.38
C ASN A 358 19.79 1.19 12.90
N MET A 359 20.43 0.32 13.66
CA MET A 359 20.59 0.49 15.10
C MET A 359 21.55 1.65 15.40
N GLU A 360 22.67 1.67 14.67
CA GLU A 360 23.69 2.71 14.83
C GLU A 360 23.29 3.99 14.09
N SER A 361 23.42 5.12 14.79
CA SER A 361 23.17 6.43 14.21
C SER A 361 24.27 6.83 13.21
N ASN A 362 23.92 7.66 12.25
CA ASN A 362 24.92 8.34 11.42
C ASN A 362 25.50 9.58 12.16
N ASN A 363 26.33 10.37 11.48
CA ASN A 363 27.02 11.52 12.09
C ASN A 363 26.18 12.81 12.08
N LEU A 364 24.98 12.81 11.49
CA LEU A 364 24.12 13.97 11.43
C LEU A 364 23.34 14.14 12.74
N VAL A 365 23.20 15.38 13.16
CA VAL A 365 22.51 15.77 14.39
C VAL A 365 21.49 16.85 14.02
N ASP A 366 20.26 16.68 14.43
CA ASP A 366 19.17 17.62 14.19
C ASP A 366 19.21 18.85 15.11
N GLY A 367 18.26 19.76 14.93
CA GLY A 367 18.16 20.99 15.72
C GLY A 367 17.88 20.78 17.21
N ASN A 368 17.44 19.60 17.62
CA ASN A 368 17.23 19.20 19.02
C ASN A 368 18.41 18.43 19.63
N GLY A 369 19.50 18.26 18.86
CA GLY A 369 20.68 17.53 19.29
C GLY A 369 20.54 16.01 19.17
N LEU A 370 19.55 15.51 18.43
CA LEU A 370 19.31 14.09 18.24
C LEU A 370 19.98 13.59 16.96
N ARG A 371 20.50 12.36 16.99
CA ARG A 371 21.21 11.74 15.88
C ARG A 371 20.26 11.09 14.89
N ALA A 372 20.57 11.21 13.61
CA ALA A 372 19.86 10.62 12.51
C ALA A 372 20.25 9.15 12.25
N TYR A 373 19.44 8.43 11.48
CA TYR A 373 19.64 7.00 11.19
C TYR A 373 19.43 6.67 9.73
N ASP A 374 20.37 5.96 9.14
CA ASP A 374 20.29 5.39 7.81
C ASP A 374 19.55 4.02 7.83
N HIS A 375 19.50 3.33 6.68
CA HIS A 375 18.79 2.05 6.57
C HIS A 375 19.56 0.95 5.83
N THR A 376 20.84 1.14 5.52
CA THR A 376 21.61 0.19 4.71
C THR A 376 22.85 -0.37 5.42
N GLY A 377 23.08 0.00 6.69
CA GLY A 377 24.33 -0.23 7.37
C GLY A 377 24.37 -1.46 8.27
N ASP A 378 23.28 -1.88 8.85
CA ASP A 378 23.25 -2.97 9.82
C ASP A 378 21.99 -3.84 9.73
N ASP A 379 21.98 -4.95 10.50
CA ASP A 379 20.90 -5.94 10.46
C ASP A 379 19.57 -5.40 11.04
N ASN A 380 19.58 -4.32 11.82
CA ASN A 380 18.36 -3.72 12.34
C ASN A 380 17.50 -3.14 11.22
N SER A 381 18.10 -2.72 10.10
CA SER A 381 17.37 -2.26 8.92
C SER A 381 16.56 -3.36 8.24
N ARG A 382 16.79 -4.63 8.60
CA ARG A 382 16.07 -5.82 8.11
C ARG A 382 14.94 -6.26 9.05
N ARG A 383 14.74 -5.56 10.15
CA ARG A 383 13.70 -5.84 11.13
C ARG A 383 12.47 -4.99 10.84
N LEU A 384 11.35 -5.64 10.58
CA LEU A 384 10.08 -5.01 10.23
C LEU A 384 9.00 -5.48 11.21
N PHE A 385 7.90 -4.76 11.24
CA PHE A 385 6.65 -5.26 11.79
C PHE A 385 5.59 -5.29 10.70
N ALA A 386 4.54 -6.10 10.88
CA ALA A 386 3.36 -6.06 10.05
C ALA A 386 2.09 -6.13 10.90
N ILE A 387 1.06 -5.40 10.49
CA ILE A 387 -0.28 -5.47 11.08
C ILE A 387 -1.23 -5.99 10.01
N VAL A 388 -2.04 -6.98 10.36
CA VAL A 388 -3.16 -7.47 9.55
C VAL A 388 -4.42 -7.24 10.36
N ALA A 389 -5.18 -6.21 10.04
CA ALA A 389 -6.41 -5.81 10.76
C ALA A 389 -7.65 -5.99 9.89
N GLY A 390 -8.75 -6.43 10.48
CA GLY A 390 -9.97 -6.71 9.74
C GLY A 390 -11.11 -7.22 10.62
N PRO A 391 -12.22 -7.67 10.00
CA PRO A 391 -13.38 -8.17 10.74
C PRO A 391 -13.03 -9.34 11.67
N SER A 392 -13.56 -9.31 12.90
CA SER A 392 -13.24 -10.30 13.96
C SER A 392 -13.57 -11.76 13.63
N GLY A 393 -14.49 -11.99 12.69
CA GLY A 393 -14.79 -13.35 12.19
C GLY A 393 -13.87 -13.83 11.07
N LYS A 394 -12.88 -13.02 10.67
CA LYS A 394 -11.96 -13.28 9.56
C LYS A 394 -10.50 -13.19 10.01
N VAL A 395 -10.18 -12.19 10.83
CA VAL A 395 -8.83 -11.92 11.33
C VAL A 395 -8.78 -12.18 12.83
N ALA A 396 -7.73 -12.86 13.28
CA ALA A 396 -7.47 -13.13 14.70
C ALA A 396 -7.16 -11.82 15.44
N GLN A 397 -7.95 -11.51 16.47
CA GLN A 397 -7.93 -10.21 17.15
C GLN A 397 -6.92 -10.18 18.31
N GLY A 398 -6.14 -9.08 18.40
CA GLY A 398 -5.23 -8.83 19.50
C GLY A 398 -4.07 -9.81 19.63
N GLN A 399 -3.76 -10.56 18.56
CA GLN A 399 -2.67 -11.52 18.56
C GLN A 399 -1.32 -10.82 18.28
N ASN A 400 -0.26 -11.34 18.90
CA ASN A 400 1.10 -10.84 18.70
C ASN A 400 2.03 -12.00 18.36
N PHE A 401 2.74 -11.89 17.24
CA PHE A 401 3.64 -12.90 16.72
C PHE A 401 5.06 -12.35 16.56
N GLY A 402 6.04 -13.21 16.76
CA GLY A 402 7.45 -12.91 16.55
C GLY A 402 8.12 -12.17 17.70
N THR A 403 9.40 -12.45 17.85
CA THR A 403 10.34 -11.75 18.73
C THR A 403 11.66 -11.58 17.98
N PRO A 404 12.58 -10.70 18.43
CA PRO A 404 13.90 -10.54 17.78
C PRO A 404 14.67 -11.86 17.59
N ASN A 405 14.55 -12.79 18.54
CA ASN A 405 15.22 -14.08 18.48
C ASN A 405 14.42 -15.18 17.76
N ASN A 406 13.13 -14.96 17.55
CA ASN A 406 12.25 -15.89 16.87
C ASN A 406 11.27 -15.10 15.98
N PRO A 407 11.72 -14.58 14.84
CA PRO A 407 10.89 -13.83 13.93
C PRO A 407 9.82 -14.72 13.33
N VAL A 408 8.65 -14.14 13.02
CA VAL A 408 7.53 -14.80 12.35
C VAL A 408 7.18 -14.01 11.09
N GLY A 409 7.41 -14.65 9.94
CA GLY A 409 7.20 -14.05 8.63
C GLY A 409 8.44 -13.37 8.03
N GLU A 410 8.40 -13.24 6.73
CA GLU A 410 9.35 -12.50 5.91
C GLU A 410 8.64 -11.40 5.12
N SER A 411 9.35 -10.38 4.67
CA SER A 411 8.77 -9.29 3.88
C SER A 411 8.13 -9.78 2.57
N ILE A 412 8.60 -10.90 2.02
CA ILE A 412 8.03 -11.55 0.83
C ILE A 412 6.68 -12.24 1.09
N ASP A 413 6.27 -12.43 2.35
CA ASP A 413 5.04 -13.16 2.71
C ASP A 413 3.77 -12.30 2.55
N ILE A 414 3.91 -10.99 2.40
CA ILE A 414 2.77 -10.08 2.30
C ILE A 414 2.00 -10.28 1.00
N VAL A 415 2.69 -10.43 -0.13
CA VAL A 415 2.03 -10.64 -1.44
C VAL A 415 1.25 -11.95 -1.47
N PRO A 416 1.80 -13.11 -1.07
CA PRO A 416 1.04 -14.36 -0.90
C PRO A 416 -0.16 -14.21 0.05
N THR A 417 0.01 -13.49 1.15
CA THR A 417 -1.07 -13.24 2.11
C THR A 417 -2.22 -12.43 1.50
N ILE A 418 -1.92 -11.37 0.74
CA ILE A 418 -2.94 -10.60 0.01
C ILE A 418 -3.61 -11.47 -1.05
N ALA A 419 -2.84 -12.27 -1.78
CA ALA A 419 -3.38 -13.19 -2.77
C ALA A 419 -4.33 -14.22 -2.16
N HIS A 420 -4.00 -14.74 -0.97
CA HIS A 420 -4.87 -15.62 -0.19
C HIS A 420 -6.16 -14.90 0.24
N ILE A 421 -6.06 -13.71 0.80
CA ILE A 421 -7.22 -12.92 1.23
C ILE A 421 -8.21 -12.72 0.08
N LEU A 422 -7.73 -12.40 -1.11
CA LEU A 422 -8.54 -12.16 -2.30
C LEU A 422 -8.83 -13.43 -3.13
N GLY A 423 -8.39 -14.60 -2.67
CA GLY A 423 -8.76 -15.92 -3.18
C GLY A 423 -8.06 -16.35 -4.46
N PHE A 424 -6.95 -15.74 -4.85
CA PHE A 424 -6.23 -16.10 -6.09
C PHE A 424 -4.82 -16.69 -5.86
N TYR A 425 -4.45 -16.97 -4.61
CA TYR A 425 -3.11 -17.48 -4.29
C TYR A 425 -2.79 -18.79 -5.00
N GLU A 426 -3.73 -19.75 -5.00
CA GLU A 426 -3.55 -21.07 -5.60
C GLU A 426 -3.46 -21.03 -7.14
N ASP A 427 -3.88 -19.94 -7.77
CA ASP A 427 -3.83 -19.76 -9.21
C ASP A 427 -2.46 -19.24 -9.69
N ILE A 428 -1.60 -18.80 -8.77
CA ILE A 428 -0.25 -18.31 -9.08
C ILE A 428 0.73 -19.48 -9.06
N PRO A 429 1.55 -19.64 -10.10
CA PRO A 429 2.63 -20.64 -10.08
C PRO A 429 3.55 -20.45 -8.88
N SER A 430 3.76 -21.49 -8.07
CA SER A 430 4.49 -21.43 -6.79
C SER A 430 5.94 -20.92 -6.92
N TYR A 431 6.57 -21.06 -8.11
CA TYR A 431 7.90 -20.53 -8.35
C TYR A 431 7.95 -19.01 -8.48
N LEU A 432 6.81 -18.34 -8.66
CA LEU A 432 6.70 -16.88 -8.76
C LEU A 432 6.51 -16.21 -7.40
N LEU A 433 5.97 -16.92 -6.40
CA LEU A 433 5.78 -16.43 -5.04
C LEU A 433 6.46 -17.38 -4.04
N PRO A 434 7.73 -17.15 -3.70
CA PRO A 434 8.48 -18.01 -2.78
C PRO A 434 8.08 -17.85 -1.31
N GLY A 435 7.39 -16.75 -0.97
CA GLY A 435 6.86 -16.51 0.37
C GLY A 435 5.67 -17.41 0.70
N ARG A 436 5.28 -17.43 1.97
CA ARG A 436 4.10 -18.15 2.47
C ARG A 436 2.94 -17.21 2.81
N VAL A 437 1.77 -17.74 2.98
CA VAL A 437 0.68 -17.03 3.62
C VAL A 437 0.96 -16.89 5.13
N LEU A 438 0.67 -15.75 5.70
CA LEU A 438 0.73 -15.51 7.15
C LEU A 438 -0.57 -16.04 7.79
N ASP A 439 -0.74 -17.37 7.78
CA ASP A 439 -1.97 -18.05 8.22
C ASP A 439 -2.32 -17.73 9.67
N GLU A 440 -1.33 -17.38 10.50
CA GLU A 440 -1.51 -16.99 11.90
C GLU A 440 -2.40 -15.75 12.07
N ALA A 441 -2.56 -14.95 11.01
CA ALA A 441 -3.43 -13.78 11.03
C ALA A 441 -4.91 -14.10 10.98
N PHE A 442 -5.31 -15.29 10.57
CA PHE A 442 -6.71 -15.63 10.27
C PHE A 442 -7.36 -16.52 11.33
N VAL A 443 -8.72 -16.58 11.30
CA VAL A 443 -9.54 -17.37 12.22
C VAL A 443 -9.94 -18.71 11.58
#